data_322d2cb03dd03c74d8560ccfdbe8ff67
#
_entry.id   322d2cb03dd03c74d8560ccfdbe8ff67
#
_cell.length_a   1.000
_cell.length_b   1.000
_cell.length_c   1.000
_cell.angle_alpha   90.00
_cell.angle_beta   90.00
_cell.angle_gamma   90.00
#
_symmetry.space_group_name_H-M   'P 1'
#
loop_
_entity.id
_entity.type
_entity.pdbx_description
1 polymer ?
#
loop_
_entity_poly.entity_id
_entity_poly.type
_entity_poly.pdbx_seq_one_letter_code
_entity_poly.pdbx_strand_id
1 'polypeptide(L)' 'MMQQALILASGVTNPAADTLLTSGLKPFIHKIIDLQRIDLGHRTIIGLLIECDPAHFSAIESDLVAIGDANSFDIAMELL' A
#
# COMPACT_ATOMS: atom_id res chain seq x y z
N MET A 1 -13.07 14.02 -7.20
CA MET A 1 -13.31 12.81 -8.01
C MET A 1 -12.37 11.70 -7.53
N MET A 2 -12.90 10.52 -7.33
CA MET A 2 -12.11 9.36 -6.89
C MET A 2 -11.63 8.55 -8.08
N GLN A 3 -10.43 8.03 -8.00
CA GLN A 3 -9.81 7.22 -9.03
C GLN A 3 -9.12 6.01 -8.39
N GLN A 4 -9.09 4.90 -9.09
CA GLN A 4 -8.43 3.70 -8.56
C GLN A 4 -6.92 3.83 -8.62
N ALA A 5 -6.27 3.31 -7.60
CA ALA A 5 -4.82 3.20 -7.53
C ALA A 5 -4.45 1.79 -7.06
N LEU A 6 -3.44 1.21 -7.69
CA LEU A 6 -2.90 -0.08 -7.31
C LEU A 6 -1.62 0.13 -6.52
N ILE A 7 -1.54 -0.51 -5.36
CA ILE A 7 -0.38 -0.48 -4.48
C ILE A 7 0.20 -1.89 -4.41
N LEU A 8 1.48 -2.03 -4.72
CA LEU A 8 2.20 -3.30 -4.61
C LEU A 8 3.28 -3.15 -3.56
N ALA A 9 3.27 -4.03 -2.57
CA ALA A 9 4.28 -4.08 -1.53
C ALA A 9 4.93 -5.45 -1.52
N SER A 10 6.25 -5.50 -1.43
CA SER A 10 6.98 -6.76 -1.39
C SER A 10 8.18 -6.61 -0.46
N GLY A 11 8.35 -7.57 0.43
CA GLY A 11 9.42 -7.46 1.40
C GLY A 11 9.57 -8.69 2.28
N VAL A 12 10.32 -8.52 3.36
CA VAL A 12 10.51 -9.56 4.38
C VAL A 12 9.18 -9.83 5.06
N THR A 13 8.88 -11.11 5.30
CA THR A 13 7.64 -11.52 5.96
C THR A 13 7.44 -10.75 7.28
N ASN A 14 6.27 -10.14 7.39
CA ASN A 14 5.86 -9.37 8.55
C ASN A 14 4.37 -9.60 8.78
N PRO A 15 3.97 -10.18 9.94
CA PRO A 15 2.55 -10.43 10.22
C PRO A 15 1.69 -9.17 10.21
N ALA A 16 2.28 -8.00 10.47
CA ALA A 16 1.57 -6.71 10.53
C ALA A 16 1.62 -5.93 9.21
N ALA A 17 2.12 -6.52 8.12
CA ALA A 17 2.34 -5.79 6.87
C ALA A 17 1.07 -5.12 6.34
N ASP A 18 -0.04 -5.84 6.28
CA ASP A 18 -1.32 -5.29 5.82
C ASP A 18 -1.80 -4.16 6.73
N THR A 19 -1.68 -4.31 8.05
CA THR A 19 -2.05 -3.26 9.02
C THR A 19 -1.17 -2.01 8.85
N LEU A 20 0.11 -2.18 8.62
CA LEU A 20 1.03 -1.07 8.39
C LEU A 20 0.62 -0.27 7.15
N LEU A 21 0.28 -0.94 6.06
CA LEU A 21 -0.13 -0.28 4.82
C LEU A 21 -1.48 0.42 4.98
N THR A 22 -2.47 -0.25 5.54
CA THR A 22 -3.80 0.34 5.72
C THR A 22 -3.78 1.48 6.73
N SER A 23 -2.94 1.41 7.76
CA SER A 23 -2.76 2.52 8.70
C SER A 23 -2.16 3.76 8.03
N GLY A 24 -1.26 3.56 7.07
CA GLY A 24 -0.68 4.66 6.28
C GLY A 24 -1.70 5.39 5.43
N LEU A 25 -2.84 4.78 5.14
CA LEU A 25 -3.93 5.40 4.37
C LEU A 25 -4.89 6.22 5.23
N LYS A 26 -4.87 6.05 6.55
CA LYS A 26 -5.84 6.72 7.45
C LYS A 26 -5.91 8.23 7.32
N PRO A 27 -4.79 8.97 7.11
CA PRO A 27 -4.86 10.42 6.94
C PRO A 27 -5.59 10.88 5.69
N PHE A 28 -5.85 9.98 4.75
CA PHE A 28 -6.42 10.30 3.44
C PHE A 28 -7.83 9.73 3.32
N ILE A 29 -8.69 10.46 2.63
CA ILE A 29 -10.01 9.94 2.25
C ILE A 29 -9.78 8.89 1.17
N HIS A 30 -10.18 7.66 1.44
CA HIS A 30 -9.97 6.54 0.53
C HIS A 30 -11.01 5.44 0.77
N LYS A 31 -11.09 4.53 -0.19
CA LYS A 31 -11.87 3.31 -0.05
C LYS A 31 -10.99 2.13 -0.47
N ILE A 32 -10.92 1.09 0.35
CA ILE A 32 -10.24 -0.15 0.01
C ILE A 32 -11.19 -1.01 -0.81
N ILE A 33 -10.79 -1.32 -2.05
CA ILE A 33 -11.59 -2.15 -2.97
C ILE A 33 -11.24 -3.61 -2.77
N ASP A 34 -9.94 -3.92 -2.67
CA ASP A 34 -9.47 -5.30 -2.54
C ASP A 34 -8.07 -5.31 -1.91
N LEU A 35 -7.77 -6.36 -1.20
CA LEU A 35 -6.44 -6.60 -0.64
C LEU A 35 -6.13 -8.09 -0.77
N GLN A 36 -5.00 -8.40 -1.40
CA GLN A 36 -4.52 -9.76 -1.56
C GLN A 36 -3.13 -9.86 -0.94
N ARG A 37 -2.89 -10.91 -0.19
CA ARG A 37 -1.60 -11.18 0.43
C ARG A 37 -1.12 -12.57 0.07
N ILE A 38 0.16 -12.68 -0.31
CA ILE A 38 0.83 -13.94 -0.63
C ILE A 38 2.11 -14.02 0.18
N ASP A 39 2.26 -15.10 0.93
CA ASP A 39 3.48 -15.40 1.68
C ASP A 39 4.24 -16.51 0.96
N LEU A 40 5.47 -16.22 0.55
CA LEU A 40 6.35 -17.15 -0.16
C LEU A 40 7.67 -17.25 0.60
N GLY A 41 7.82 -18.33 1.38
CA GLY A 41 9.00 -18.50 2.23
C GLY A 41 9.13 -17.36 3.22
N HIS A 42 10.23 -16.61 3.13
CA HIS A 42 10.49 -15.45 4.00
C HIS A 42 10.06 -14.12 3.38
N ARG A 43 9.28 -14.16 2.30
CA ARG A 43 8.83 -12.95 1.59
C ARG A 43 7.32 -12.83 1.66
N THR A 44 6.85 -11.58 1.69
CA THR A 44 5.41 -11.26 1.62
C THR A 44 5.19 -10.33 0.44
N ILE A 45 4.15 -10.62 -0.34
CA ILE A 45 3.70 -9.76 -1.43
C ILE A 45 2.27 -9.36 -1.12
N ILE A 46 1.98 -8.06 -1.18
CA ILE A 46 0.65 -7.51 -0.96
C ILE A 46 0.24 -6.69 -2.18
N GLY A 47 -0.94 -7.01 -2.72
CA GLY A 47 -1.61 -6.16 -3.68
C GLY A 47 -2.78 -5.46 -2.99
N LEU A 48 -2.85 -4.15 -3.11
CA LEU A 48 -3.90 -3.34 -2.50
C LEU A 48 -4.49 -2.42 -3.54
N LEU A 49 -5.79 -2.60 -3.83
CA LEU A 49 -6.52 -1.74 -4.75
C LEU A 49 -7.38 -0.78 -3.95
N ILE A 50 -7.18 0.51 -4.18
CA ILE A 50 -7.93 1.56 -3.47
C ILE A 50 -8.59 2.52 -4.46
N GLU A 51 -9.56 3.28 -3.97
CA GLU A 51 -10.03 4.51 -4.59
C GLU A 51 -9.56 5.69 -3.75
N CYS A 52 -9.01 6.71 -4.40
CA CYS A 52 -8.56 7.93 -3.73
C CYS A 52 -8.68 9.11 -4.68
N ASP A 53 -8.59 10.33 -4.12
CA ASP A 53 -8.47 11.52 -4.93
C ASP A 53 -7.10 11.51 -5.61
N PRO A 54 -7.01 11.60 -6.97
CA PRO A 54 -5.74 11.60 -7.66
C PRO A 54 -4.81 12.74 -7.22
N ALA A 55 -5.35 13.83 -6.69
CA ALA A 55 -4.55 14.91 -6.13
C ALA A 55 -3.75 14.47 -4.88
N HIS A 56 -4.18 13.41 -4.20
CA HIS A 56 -3.51 12.87 -3.01
C HIS A 56 -2.52 11.74 -3.34
N PHE A 57 -2.45 11.31 -4.59
CA PHE A 57 -1.66 10.14 -4.98
C PHE A 57 -0.19 10.27 -4.55
N SER A 58 0.44 11.41 -4.84
CA SER A 58 1.86 11.62 -4.50
C SER A 58 2.10 11.63 -2.98
N ALA A 59 1.17 12.19 -2.20
CA ALA A 59 1.29 12.20 -0.75
C ALA A 59 1.10 10.79 -0.17
N ILE A 60 0.16 10.02 -0.69
CA ILE A 60 -0.04 8.62 -0.29
C ILE A 60 1.21 7.81 -0.61
N GLU A 61 1.74 7.95 -1.83
CA GLU A 61 2.95 7.26 -2.24
C GLU A 61 4.12 7.58 -1.31
N SER A 62 4.33 8.85 -1.00
CA SER A 62 5.40 9.29 -0.11
C SER A 62 5.28 8.65 1.27
N ASP A 63 4.08 8.64 1.85
CA ASP A 63 3.83 8.06 3.16
C ASP A 63 4.03 6.54 3.17
N LEU A 64 3.54 5.84 2.14
CA LEU A 64 3.69 4.38 2.06
C LEU A 64 5.13 3.98 1.78
N VAL A 65 5.86 4.72 0.96
CA VAL A 65 7.29 4.48 0.73
C VAL A 65 8.08 4.63 2.03
N ALA A 66 7.77 5.64 2.84
CA ALA A 66 8.41 5.83 4.14
C ALA A 66 8.14 4.65 5.09
N ILE A 67 6.92 4.14 5.10
CA ILE A 67 6.55 2.95 5.87
C ILE A 67 7.33 1.72 5.34
N GLY A 68 7.41 1.58 4.04
CA GLY A 68 8.17 0.50 3.40
C GLY A 68 9.64 0.54 3.78
N ASP A 69 10.27 1.70 3.71
CA ASP A 69 11.68 1.87 4.06
C ASP A 69 11.93 1.50 5.53
N ALA A 70 11.01 1.86 6.42
CA ALA A 70 11.13 1.56 7.85
C ALA A 70 10.90 0.08 8.17
N ASN A 71 10.26 -0.68 7.28
CA ASN A 71 9.83 -2.06 7.53
C ASN A 71 10.34 -3.07 6.49
N SER A 72 11.31 -2.71 5.70
CA SER A 72 11.94 -3.56 4.68
C SER A 72 10.98 -4.02 3.59
N PHE A 73 10.10 -3.12 3.13
CA PHE A 73 9.22 -3.33 1.99
C PHE A 73 9.58 -2.40 0.84
N ASP A 74 9.54 -2.93 -0.37
CA ASP A 74 9.53 -2.12 -1.59
C ASP A 74 8.07 -1.80 -1.94
N ILE A 75 7.81 -0.53 -2.21
CA ILE A 75 6.47 -0.06 -2.56
C ILE A 75 6.48 0.45 -3.99
N ALA A 76 5.51 -0.01 -4.78
CA ALA A 76 5.25 0.53 -6.10
C ALA A 76 3.76 0.91 -6.18
N MET A 77 3.46 2.07 -6.76
CA MET A 77 2.09 2.53 -6.91
C MET A 77 1.82 2.95 -8.34
N GLU A 78 0.59 2.69 -8.78
CA GLU A 78 0.14 3.02 -10.11
C GLU A 78 -1.27 3.60 -10.05
N LEU A 79 -1.47 4.76 -10.66
CA LEU A 79 -2.81 5.33 -10.80
C LEU A 79 -3.44 4.72 -12.06
N LEU A 80 -4.59 4.12 -11.88
CA LEU A 80 -5.27 3.38 -12.96
C LEU A 80 -6.23 4.23 -13.77
#